data_cf1ee62fb42347f307ef61450c44458f
#
_entry.id   cf1ee62fb42347f307ef61450c44458f
#
_cell.length_a   1.000
_cell.length_b   1.000
_cell.length_c   1.000
_cell.angle_alpha   90.00
_cell.angle_beta   90.00
_cell.angle_gamma   90.00
#
_symmetry.space_group_name_H-M   'P 1'
#
loop_
_entity.id
_entity.type
_entity.pdbx_description
1 polymer ?
#
loop_
_entity_poly.entity_id
_entity_poly.type
_entity_poly.pdbx_seq_one_letter_code
_entity_poly.pdbx_strand_id
1 'polypeptide(L)'
;MQYESVILDLLTRVMKLEEEVRQLSEKLNQLEQLPSESESQSGRAESSSTYQKLTDEQIRLCYQSGKKISEGENVADLADEIVAATGMNRNSAIIYLNAVNSMLNGKVYKRAINISATEQYFDWIFNEYGVKGIQRALKATQLHINYRKECGQHC
;
A
#
# COMPACT_ATOMS: atom_id res chain seq x y z
N MET A 1 36.20 2.77 7.31
CA MET A 1 36.54 1.46 7.62
C MET A 1 35.40 0.64 8.03
N GLN A 2 34.75 0.97 9.12
CA GLN A 2 33.59 0.23 9.54
C GLN A 2 32.44 0.36 8.55
N TYR A 3 32.39 1.47 7.87
CA TYR A 3 31.31 1.70 6.91
C TYR A 3 31.41 0.78 5.70
N GLU A 4 32.63 0.46 5.31
CA GLU A 4 32.81 -0.41 4.17
C GLU A 4 32.21 -1.78 4.40
N SER A 5 32.43 -2.31 5.61
CA SER A 5 31.87 -3.61 5.95
C SER A 5 30.36 -3.59 5.91
N VAL A 6 29.77 -2.53 6.45
CA VAL A 6 28.32 -2.39 6.46
C VAL A 6 27.78 -2.25 5.05
N ILE A 7 28.46 -1.46 4.23
CA ILE A 7 28.03 -1.26 2.85
C ILE A 7 28.08 -2.56 2.07
N LEU A 8 29.15 -3.33 2.24
CA LEU A 8 29.28 -4.61 1.55
C LEU A 8 28.22 -5.59 2.02
N ASP A 9 27.92 -5.59 3.30
CA ASP A 9 26.87 -6.45 3.83
C ASP A 9 25.53 -6.08 3.25
N LEU A 10 25.22 -4.78 3.18
CA LEU A 10 23.96 -4.32 2.61
C LEU A 10 23.87 -4.65 1.13
N LEU A 11 24.96 -4.46 0.40
CA LEU A 11 24.95 -4.79 -1.02
C LEU A 11 24.70 -6.27 -1.24
N THR A 12 25.32 -7.10 -0.41
CA THR A 12 25.11 -8.54 -0.52
C THR A 12 23.66 -8.90 -0.28
N ARG A 13 23.06 -8.27 0.72
CA ARG A 13 21.66 -8.53 1.02
C ARG A 13 20.76 -8.05 -0.11
N VAL A 14 21.04 -6.88 -0.67
CA VAL A 14 20.24 -6.37 -1.75
C VAL A 14 20.35 -7.28 -2.96
N MET A 15 21.54 -7.73 -3.30
CA MET A 15 21.70 -8.61 -4.44
C MET A 15 20.98 -9.93 -4.23
N LYS A 16 21.00 -10.45 -3.01
CA LYS A 16 20.27 -11.67 -2.72
C LYS A 16 18.76 -11.47 -2.86
N LEU A 17 18.27 -10.37 -2.35
CA LEU A 17 16.85 -10.08 -2.44
C LEU A 17 16.42 -9.87 -3.89
N GLU A 18 17.24 -9.21 -4.66
CA GLU A 18 16.93 -9.03 -6.08
C GLU A 18 16.86 -10.36 -6.80
N GLU A 19 17.75 -11.27 -6.45
CA GLU A 19 17.72 -12.59 -7.05
C GLU A 19 16.45 -13.34 -6.67
N GLU A 20 16.05 -13.25 -5.42
CA GLU A 20 14.83 -13.90 -4.97
C GLU A 20 13.61 -13.31 -5.66
N VAL A 21 13.59 -12.00 -5.80
CA VAL A 21 12.47 -11.35 -6.50
C VAL A 21 12.41 -11.79 -7.95
N ARG A 22 13.55 -11.90 -8.60
CA ARG A 22 13.59 -12.35 -9.99
C ARG A 22 13.04 -13.76 -10.12
N GLN A 23 13.44 -14.63 -9.21
CA GLN A 23 12.95 -16.01 -9.25
C GLN A 23 11.46 -16.09 -9.02
N LEU A 24 10.95 -15.29 -8.09
CA LEU A 24 9.52 -15.26 -7.84
C LEU A 24 8.76 -14.71 -9.04
N SER A 25 9.30 -13.70 -9.69
CA SER A 25 8.69 -13.16 -10.90
C SER A 25 8.61 -14.20 -11.99
N GLU A 26 9.66 -14.98 -12.16
CA GLU A 26 9.65 -16.04 -13.16
C GLU A 26 8.60 -17.09 -12.85
N LYS A 27 8.47 -17.45 -11.57
CA LYS A 27 7.46 -18.40 -11.18
C LYS A 27 6.07 -17.89 -11.46
N LEU A 28 5.84 -16.62 -11.17
CA LEU A 28 4.54 -16.01 -11.46
C LEU A 28 4.24 -16.03 -12.95
N ASN A 29 5.24 -15.72 -13.76
CA ASN A 29 5.04 -15.76 -15.22
C ASN A 29 4.67 -17.15 -15.68
N GLN A 30 5.32 -18.17 -15.12
CA GLN A 30 4.99 -19.51 -15.48
C GLN A 30 3.57 -19.88 -15.09
N LEU A 31 3.13 -19.43 -13.94
CA LEU A 31 1.77 -19.67 -13.49
C LEU A 31 0.76 -18.95 -14.38
N GLU A 32 1.10 -17.76 -14.80
CA GLU A 32 0.20 -17.01 -15.67
C GLU A 32 0.09 -17.65 -17.04
N GLN A 33 1.13 -18.35 -17.46
CA GLN A 33 1.08 -19.03 -18.73
C GLN A 33 0.27 -20.31 -18.69
N LEU A 34 -0.06 -20.79 -17.50
CA LEU A 34 -0.95 -21.92 -17.40
C LEU A 34 -2.31 -21.47 -17.85
N PRO A 35 -2.71 -21.95 -18.99
CA PRO A 35 -3.84 -21.32 -19.66
C PRO A 35 -5.14 -21.63 -18.98
N SER A 36 -5.99 -21.76 -19.58
CA SER A 36 -7.33 -22.19 -19.32
C SER A 36 -7.73 -22.10 -17.87
N GLU A 37 -6.92 -22.52 -17.01
CA GLU A 37 -7.30 -22.51 -15.62
C GLU A 37 -7.55 -21.13 -15.11
N SER A 38 -6.65 -20.25 -15.38
CA SER A 38 -6.82 -18.93 -14.90
C SER A 38 -8.05 -18.30 -15.47
N GLU A 39 -8.35 -18.63 -16.69
CA GLU A 39 -9.51 -18.03 -17.28
C GLU A 39 -10.77 -18.49 -16.65
N SER A 40 -10.85 -19.76 -16.36
CA SER A 40 -12.04 -20.22 -15.70
C SER A 40 -12.18 -19.58 -14.37
N GLN A 41 -11.09 -19.36 -13.72
CA GLN A 41 -11.18 -18.76 -12.43
C GLN A 41 -11.55 -17.32 -12.47
N SER A 42 -11.19 -16.66 -13.54
CA SER A 42 -11.61 -15.29 -13.62
C SER A 42 -13.10 -15.20 -13.73
N GLY A 43 -13.72 -16.20 -14.29
CA GLY A 43 -15.16 -16.22 -14.26
C GLY A 43 -15.71 -16.24 -12.87
N ARG A 44 -15.04 -16.94 -11.99
CA ARG A 44 -15.48 -16.96 -10.62
C ARG A 44 -15.21 -15.67 -9.90
N ALA A 45 -14.22 -14.95 -10.35
CA ALA A 45 -13.93 -13.67 -9.74
C ALA A 45 -15.13 -12.78 -9.81
N GLU A 46 -15.99 -12.99 -10.77
CA GLU A 46 -17.20 -12.21 -10.85
C GLU A 46 -18.15 -12.52 -9.73
N SER A 47 -18.17 -13.74 -9.32
CA SER A 47 -19.09 -14.11 -8.26
C SER A 47 -18.71 -13.44 -6.96
N SER A 48 -17.49 -12.99 -6.83
CA SER A 48 -17.10 -12.25 -5.66
C SER A 48 -17.23 -10.77 -5.91
N SER A 49 -18.18 -10.39 -6.71
CA SER A 49 -18.41 -8.99 -7.03
C SER A 49 -18.79 -8.18 -5.81
N THR A 50 -19.17 -8.83 -4.72
CA THR A 50 -19.41 -8.13 -3.49
C THR A 50 -18.16 -7.45 -2.97
N TYR A 51 -17.00 -7.89 -3.44
CA TYR A 51 -15.74 -7.32 -2.99
C TYR A 51 -15.05 -6.68 -4.18
N GLN A 52 -15.16 -5.38 -4.28
CA GLN A 52 -14.59 -4.67 -5.41
C GLN A 52 -13.15 -4.32 -5.13
N LYS A 53 -12.32 -4.59 -6.12
CA LYS A 53 -10.93 -4.25 -6.06
C LYS A 53 -10.76 -2.77 -6.42
N LEU A 54 -9.91 -2.09 -5.67
CA LEU A 54 -9.70 -0.68 -5.93
C LEU A 54 -8.97 -0.48 -7.26
N THR A 55 -9.37 0.55 -7.98
CA THR A 55 -8.69 0.91 -9.20
C THR A 55 -7.52 1.82 -8.89
N ASP A 56 -6.59 1.92 -9.85
CA ASP A 56 -5.46 2.82 -9.68
C ASP A 56 -5.91 4.26 -9.50
N GLU A 57 -6.98 4.64 -10.18
CA GLU A 57 -7.49 5.99 -10.06
C GLU A 57 -8.00 6.25 -8.64
N GLN A 58 -8.70 5.29 -8.07
CA GLN A 58 -9.20 5.43 -6.70
C GLN A 58 -8.03 5.55 -5.71
N ILE A 59 -7.01 4.75 -5.91
CA ILE A 59 -5.83 4.79 -5.05
C ILE A 59 -5.17 6.16 -5.15
N ARG A 60 -5.04 6.68 -6.36
CA ARG A 60 -4.42 7.98 -6.58
C ARG A 60 -5.22 9.10 -5.95
N LEU A 61 -6.53 9.07 -6.11
CA LEU A 61 -7.37 10.11 -5.52
C LEU A 61 -7.28 10.11 -4.02
N CYS A 62 -7.22 8.92 -3.42
CA CYS A 62 -7.07 8.83 -1.97
C CYS A 62 -5.74 9.44 -1.53
N TYR A 63 -4.69 9.25 -2.33
CA TYR A 63 -3.40 9.83 -1.99
C TYR A 63 -3.45 11.35 -2.07
N GLN A 64 -3.98 11.88 -3.15
CA GLN A 64 -4.05 13.31 -3.34
C GLN A 64 -4.93 13.97 -2.28
N SER A 65 -6.06 13.35 -1.99
CA SER A 65 -6.96 13.89 -0.98
C SER A 65 -6.38 13.73 0.42
N GLY A 66 -5.67 12.64 0.67
CA GLY A 66 -5.03 12.44 1.97
C GLY A 66 -4.02 13.52 2.29
N LYS A 67 -3.35 14.03 1.28
CA LYS A 67 -2.42 15.12 1.49
C LYS A 67 -3.16 16.38 1.95
N LYS A 68 -4.38 16.58 1.49
CA LYS A 68 -5.17 17.73 1.90
C LYS A 68 -5.56 17.67 3.38
N ILE A 69 -5.71 16.45 3.91
CA ILE A 69 -6.01 16.31 5.33
C ILE A 69 -4.90 16.93 6.16
N SER A 70 -3.66 16.74 5.75
CA SER A 70 -2.53 17.34 6.44
C SER A 70 -2.58 18.85 6.38
N GLU A 71 -3.28 19.39 5.39
CA GLU A 71 -3.42 20.83 5.23
C GLU A 71 -4.63 21.38 6.00
N GLY A 72 -5.42 20.50 6.62
CA GLY A 72 -6.55 20.94 7.40
C GLY A 72 -7.92 20.59 6.83
N GLU A 73 -7.96 19.87 5.72
CA GLU A 73 -9.22 19.51 5.10
C GLU A 73 -9.92 18.41 5.90
N ASN A 74 -11.23 18.36 5.74
CA ASN A 74 -12.06 17.40 6.48
C ASN A 74 -12.09 16.06 5.74
N VAL A 75 -11.84 14.98 6.49
CA VAL A 75 -11.82 13.64 5.91
C VAL A 75 -13.17 13.28 5.31
N ALA A 76 -14.26 13.61 5.99
CA ALA A 76 -15.58 13.25 5.50
C ALA A 76 -15.89 13.91 4.17
N ASP A 77 -15.53 15.18 4.03
CA ASP A 77 -15.77 15.90 2.79
C ASP A 77 -14.96 15.30 1.65
N LEU A 78 -13.69 14.98 1.93
CA LEU A 78 -12.82 14.40 0.92
C LEU A 78 -13.31 13.01 0.51
N ALA A 79 -13.79 12.23 1.48
CA ALA A 79 -14.34 10.92 1.17
C ALA A 79 -15.55 11.04 0.26
N ASP A 80 -16.42 11.99 0.55
CA ASP A 80 -17.61 12.21 -0.28
C ASP A 80 -17.23 12.59 -1.70
N GLU A 81 -16.19 13.39 -1.86
CA GLU A 81 -15.71 13.76 -3.19
C GLU A 81 -15.22 12.53 -3.95
N ILE A 82 -14.47 11.67 -3.28
CA ILE A 82 -13.96 10.48 -3.92
C ILE A 82 -15.09 9.54 -4.31
N VAL A 83 -16.07 9.38 -3.44
CA VAL A 83 -17.23 8.55 -3.74
C VAL A 83 -17.97 9.09 -4.95
N ALA A 84 -18.15 10.39 -4.99
CA ALA A 84 -18.85 11.00 -6.11
C ALA A 84 -18.09 10.85 -7.41
N ALA A 85 -16.76 10.90 -7.34
CA ALA A 85 -15.95 10.85 -8.55
C ALA A 85 -15.75 9.42 -9.08
N THR A 86 -15.67 8.43 -8.18
CA THR A 86 -15.28 7.08 -8.59
C THR A 86 -16.26 5.99 -8.20
N GLY A 87 -17.24 6.30 -7.36
CA GLY A 87 -18.16 5.27 -6.86
C GLY A 87 -17.55 4.40 -5.79
N MET A 88 -16.42 4.78 -5.23
CA MET A 88 -15.76 4.03 -4.20
C MET A 88 -16.60 3.98 -2.93
N ASN A 89 -16.52 2.86 -2.21
CA ASN A 89 -17.20 2.74 -0.93
C ASN A 89 -16.70 3.82 0.02
N ARG A 90 -17.64 4.49 0.71
CA ARG A 90 -17.28 5.62 1.56
C ARG A 90 -16.38 5.20 2.72
N ASN A 91 -16.67 4.07 3.34
CA ASN A 91 -15.83 3.60 4.44
C ASN A 91 -14.42 3.30 3.95
N SER A 92 -14.31 2.69 2.79
CA SER A 92 -12.99 2.42 2.21
C SER A 92 -12.24 3.71 1.92
N ALA A 93 -12.95 4.71 1.40
CA ALA A 93 -12.30 5.99 1.13
C ALA A 93 -11.74 6.59 2.41
N ILE A 94 -12.52 6.56 3.49
CA ILE A 94 -12.07 7.10 4.76
C ILE A 94 -10.84 6.34 5.26
N ILE A 95 -10.86 5.01 5.14
CA ILE A 95 -9.75 4.19 5.58
C ILE A 95 -8.48 4.55 4.83
N TYR A 96 -8.58 4.71 3.52
CA TYR A 96 -7.40 5.03 2.71
C TYR A 96 -6.92 6.45 2.96
N LEU A 97 -7.86 7.39 3.13
CA LEU A 97 -7.48 8.76 3.45
C LEU A 97 -6.72 8.83 4.76
N ASN A 98 -7.21 8.12 5.77
CA ASN A 98 -6.55 8.10 7.06
C ASN A 98 -5.18 7.44 6.97
N ALA A 99 -5.06 6.38 6.19
CA ALA A 99 -3.78 5.70 6.02
C ALA A 99 -2.75 6.65 5.38
N VAL A 100 -3.16 7.35 4.33
CA VAL A 100 -2.25 8.28 3.66
C VAL A 100 -1.82 9.38 4.63
N ASN A 101 -2.79 9.96 5.34
CA ASN A 101 -2.49 11.00 6.30
C ASN A 101 -1.51 10.51 7.37
N SER A 102 -1.73 9.30 7.86
CA SER A 102 -0.84 8.72 8.86
C SER A 102 0.55 8.50 8.31
N MET A 103 0.64 8.01 7.08
CA MET A 103 1.94 7.80 6.45
C MET A 103 2.70 9.10 6.30
N LEU A 104 2.01 10.17 5.94
CA LEU A 104 2.66 11.46 5.76
C LEU A 104 3.14 12.05 7.08
N ASN A 105 2.50 11.68 8.18
CA ASN A 105 2.80 12.23 9.50
C ASN A 105 3.53 11.27 10.43
N GLY A 106 3.79 10.04 9.98
CA GLY A 106 4.46 9.06 10.82
C GLY A 106 3.63 8.57 11.97
N LYS A 107 2.31 8.51 11.81
CA LYS A 107 1.38 8.08 12.84
C LYS A 107 0.81 6.70 12.49
N VAL A 108 0.31 6.01 13.52
CA VAL A 108 -0.28 4.70 13.30
C VAL A 108 -1.61 4.83 12.56
N TYR A 109 -1.85 3.95 11.60
CA TYR A 109 -3.16 3.79 11.02
C TYR A 109 -3.64 2.38 11.38
N LYS A 110 -4.90 2.27 11.77
CA LYS A 110 -5.39 1.05 12.40
C LYS A 110 -6.02 0.07 11.43
N ARG A 111 -6.48 0.53 10.30
CA ARG A 111 -7.13 -0.32 9.31
C ARG A 111 -6.17 -0.63 8.18
N ALA A 112 -6.12 -1.89 7.80
CA ALA A 112 -5.23 -2.32 6.73
C ALA A 112 -5.72 -1.83 5.38
N ILE A 113 -4.78 -1.50 4.51
CA ILE A 113 -5.10 -1.14 3.14
C ILE A 113 -4.44 -2.13 2.19
N ASN A 114 -4.84 -2.08 0.94
CA ASN A 114 -4.31 -2.98 -0.09
C ASN A 114 -2.78 -2.84 -0.18
N ILE A 115 -2.10 -3.97 -0.33
CA ILE A 115 -0.64 -3.97 -0.41
C ILE A 115 -0.16 -3.18 -1.63
N SER A 116 -0.85 -3.35 -2.74
CA SER A 116 -0.50 -2.61 -3.95
C SER A 116 -0.62 -1.11 -3.73
N ALA A 117 -1.67 -0.68 -3.04
CA ALA A 117 -1.84 0.72 -2.71
C ALA A 117 -0.73 1.22 -1.80
N THR A 118 -0.33 0.39 -0.83
CA THR A 118 0.73 0.76 0.10
C THR A 118 2.03 1.02 -0.67
N GLU A 119 2.35 0.12 -1.61
CA GLU A 119 3.56 0.28 -2.40
C GLU A 119 3.52 1.53 -3.25
N GLN A 120 2.40 1.81 -3.87
CA GLN A 120 2.26 3.01 -4.67
C GLN A 120 2.40 4.27 -3.82
N TYR A 121 1.81 4.25 -2.63
CA TYR A 121 1.92 5.39 -1.72
C TYR A 121 3.37 5.60 -1.31
N PHE A 122 4.10 4.52 -1.03
CA PHE A 122 5.51 4.64 -0.69
C PHE A 122 6.28 5.30 -1.84
N ASP A 123 6.04 4.85 -3.07
CA ASP A 123 6.73 5.41 -4.22
C ASP A 123 6.42 6.89 -4.38
N TRP A 124 5.15 7.25 -4.29
CA TRP A 124 4.74 8.65 -4.45
C TRP A 124 5.30 9.52 -3.34
N ILE A 125 5.27 9.02 -2.11
CA ILE A 125 5.79 9.78 -0.98
C ILE A 125 7.29 9.98 -1.14
N PHE A 126 7.99 8.94 -1.56
CA PHE A 126 9.43 9.06 -1.76
C PHE A 126 9.74 10.07 -2.85
N ASN A 127 8.99 10.03 -3.93
CA ASN A 127 9.23 10.95 -5.04
C ASN A 127 8.92 12.39 -4.68
N GLU A 128 7.91 12.62 -3.84
CA GLU A 128 7.50 13.97 -3.50
C GLU A 128 8.22 14.53 -2.30
N TYR A 129 8.46 13.71 -1.28
CA TYR A 129 9.01 14.17 -0.01
C TYR A 129 10.41 13.64 0.27
N GLY A 130 10.90 12.74 -0.54
CA GLY A 130 12.26 12.23 -0.39
C GLY A 130 12.40 11.26 0.77
N VAL A 131 13.63 11.17 1.27
CA VAL A 131 13.96 10.20 2.31
C VAL A 131 13.16 10.45 3.59
N LYS A 132 13.01 11.71 3.97
CA LYS A 132 12.29 12.02 5.20
C LYS A 132 10.84 11.59 5.11
N GLY A 133 10.22 11.77 3.95
CA GLY A 133 8.86 11.34 3.74
C GLY A 133 8.70 9.85 3.84
N ILE A 134 9.59 9.11 3.17
CA ILE A 134 9.48 7.67 3.21
C ILE A 134 9.77 7.12 4.60
N GLN A 135 10.63 7.77 5.35
CA GLN A 135 10.88 7.35 6.72
C GLN A 135 9.62 7.48 7.57
N ARG A 136 8.87 8.56 7.39
CA ARG A 136 7.61 8.71 8.11
C ARG A 136 6.60 7.66 7.70
N ALA A 137 6.53 7.37 6.40
CA ALA A 137 5.60 6.36 5.92
C ALA A 137 5.97 4.98 6.44
N LEU A 138 7.25 4.65 6.47
CA LEU A 138 7.70 3.38 7.00
C LEU A 138 7.42 3.26 8.49
N LYS A 139 7.63 4.36 9.21
CA LYS A 139 7.31 4.38 10.63
C LYS A 139 5.83 4.13 10.87
N ALA A 140 4.98 4.79 10.10
CA ALA A 140 3.54 4.59 10.22
C ALA A 140 3.16 3.14 9.96
N THR A 141 3.75 2.54 8.94
CA THR A 141 3.46 1.16 8.60
C THR A 141 3.97 0.21 9.67
N GLN A 142 5.14 0.48 10.23
CA GLN A 142 5.65 -0.34 11.32
C GLN A 142 4.74 -0.27 12.53
N LEU A 143 4.27 0.92 12.86
CA LEU A 143 3.32 1.08 13.96
C LEU A 143 2.03 0.33 13.68
N HIS A 144 1.58 0.35 12.42
CA HIS A 144 0.39 -0.38 12.04
C HIS A 144 0.60 -1.88 12.23
N ILE A 145 1.73 -2.40 11.81
CA ILE A 145 2.04 -3.81 11.96
C ILE A 145 2.04 -4.20 13.43
N ASN A 146 2.68 -3.40 14.27
CA ASN A 146 2.72 -3.66 15.70
C ASN A 146 1.32 -3.63 16.29
N TYR A 147 0.52 -2.67 15.88
CA TYR A 147 -0.87 -2.57 16.36
C TYR A 147 -1.66 -3.81 16.00
N ARG A 148 -1.50 -4.29 14.76
CA ARG A 148 -2.22 -5.48 14.32
C ARG A 148 -1.79 -6.72 15.09
N LYS A 149 -0.51 -6.82 15.41
CA LYS A 149 -0.02 -7.95 16.19
C LYS A 149 -0.61 -7.95 17.58
N GLU A 150 -0.63 -6.80 18.21
CA GLU A 150 -1.20 -6.69 19.55
C GLU A 150 -2.69 -7.00 19.52
N CYS A 151 -3.39 -6.47 18.55
CA CYS A 151 -4.81 -6.74 18.43
C CYS A 151 -5.07 -8.22 18.22
N GLY A 152 -4.27 -8.85 17.38
CA GLY A 152 -4.42 -10.26 17.11
C GLY A 152 -4.19 -11.13 18.33
N GLN A 153 -3.32 -10.70 19.22
CA GLN A 153 -3.07 -11.47 20.44
C GLN A 153 -4.21 -11.34 21.42
N HIS A 154 -4.88 -10.22 21.44
CA HIS A 154 -5.96 -9.98 22.38
C HIS A 154 -7.32 -10.39 21.84
N CYS A 155 -7.43 -10.46 20.54
CA CYS A 155 -8.67 -10.89 19.91
C CYS A 155 -8.64 -12.38 19.71
#